data_bea952e6a9f9c4e727a8610828f8e741
#
_entry.id   bea952e6a9f9c4e727a8610828f8e741
#
_cell.length_a   1.000
_cell.length_b   1.000
_cell.length_c   1.000
_cell.angle_alpha   90.00
_cell.angle_beta   90.00
_cell.angle_gamma   90.00
#
_symmetry.space_group_name_H-M   'P 1'
#
loop_
_entity.id
_entity.type
_entity.pdbx_description
1 polymer ?
#
loop_
_entity_poly.entity_id
_entity_poly.type
_entity_poly.pdbx_seq_one_letter_code
_entity_poly.pdbx_strand_id
1 'polypeptide(L)'
;MNSKTKDIVIGLGEIGKPLLKLLSKGTQIVGYDLNPKLMNKRKFNSLKKLETRFLHICIPFKKNFEKNIINFTRKFLPQIIVIHSTIEPYTTKKLQDRLEIPVIYSATRGVHKRMFFDLKRYTKFYAIEKVAPRAEWASKTYEKLMKSCGVKTKKLSNSVTLEFAKIICDTTYYGWLICYAQLSNQITVKNKINYDEMWSFAEEIHKFLGNRPKMHPGYIGGHCVIPNLDLINNQTLDTIKKLNSQYLKK
;
A
#
# COMPACT_ATOMS: atom_id res chain seq x y z
N MET A 1 10.13 14.01 -26.07
CA MET A 1 8.69 13.75 -26.35
C MET A 1 7.86 14.74 -25.53
N ASN A 2 7.26 15.73 -26.17
CA ASN A 2 6.28 16.62 -25.51
C ASN A 2 5.02 15.78 -25.23
N SER A 3 4.94 15.18 -24.05
CA SER A 3 3.73 14.49 -23.60
C SER A 3 2.63 15.54 -23.39
N LYS A 4 1.50 15.39 -24.09
CA LYS A 4 0.30 16.24 -23.88
C LYS A 4 -0.41 15.96 -22.54
N THR A 5 0.11 15.00 -21.75
CA THR A 5 -0.50 14.55 -20.50
C THR A 5 0.46 14.58 -19.33
N LYS A 6 -0.09 14.70 -18.12
CA LYS A 6 0.61 14.54 -16.84
C LYS A 6 -0.05 13.47 -15.98
N ASP A 7 0.66 12.98 -15.00
CA ASP A 7 0.13 12.16 -13.90
C ASP A 7 0.13 12.99 -12.60
N ILE A 8 -0.75 12.66 -11.65
CA ILE A 8 -0.84 13.35 -10.36
C ILE A 8 -0.80 12.31 -9.24
N VAL A 9 0.04 12.52 -8.23
CA VAL A 9 0.03 11.75 -6.98
C VAL A 9 -0.70 12.55 -5.91
N ILE A 10 -1.78 12.01 -5.37
CA ILE A 10 -2.58 12.59 -4.28
C ILE A 10 -2.11 11.98 -2.95
N GLY A 11 -1.69 12.85 -2.01
CA GLY A 11 -1.12 12.47 -0.73
C GLY A 11 0.39 12.26 -0.84
N LEU A 12 1.17 13.18 -0.24
CA LEU A 12 2.63 13.20 -0.31
C LEU A 12 3.29 12.77 1.00
N GLY A 13 2.70 11.78 1.64
CA GLY A 13 3.25 11.10 2.81
C GLY A 13 4.31 10.06 2.46
N GLU A 14 4.44 9.06 3.34
CA GLU A 14 5.47 8.01 3.29
C GLU A 14 5.39 7.10 2.05
N ILE A 15 4.22 6.98 1.43
CA ILE A 15 4.03 6.24 0.18
C ILE A 15 4.08 7.18 -1.02
N GLY A 16 3.40 8.32 -0.96
CA GLY A 16 3.23 9.19 -2.10
C GLY A 16 4.52 9.86 -2.57
N LYS A 17 5.38 10.33 -1.65
CA LYS A 17 6.68 10.92 -2.03
C LYS A 17 7.61 9.92 -2.73
N PRO A 18 7.86 8.70 -2.20
CA PRO A 18 8.63 7.69 -2.90
C PRO A 18 8.03 7.28 -4.25
N LEU A 19 6.70 7.16 -4.33
CA LEU A 19 6.01 6.83 -5.57
C LEU A 19 6.18 7.95 -6.61
N LEU A 20 5.97 9.21 -6.22
CA LEU A 20 6.21 10.38 -7.06
C LEU A 20 7.64 10.38 -7.63
N LYS A 21 8.64 10.13 -6.78
CA LYS A 21 10.05 10.01 -7.18
C LYS A 21 10.27 8.86 -8.16
N LEU A 22 9.61 7.72 -7.96
CA LEU A 22 9.72 6.58 -8.85
C LEU A 22 9.13 6.88 -10.23
N LEU A 23 7.88 7.35 -10.25
CA LEU A 23 7.13 7.58 -11.49
C LEU A 23 7.67 8.75 -12.32
N SER A 24 8.35 9.72 -11.68
CA SER A 24 9.00 10.84 -12.40
C SER A 24 10.09 10.41 -13.37
N LYS A 25 10.52 9.14 -13.34
CA LYS A 25 11.47 8.57 -14.30
C LYS A 25 10.82 8.19 -15.63
N GLY A 26 9.52 7.90 -15.62
CA GLY A 26 8.79 7.40 -16.80
C GLY A 26 7.73 8.35 -17.35
N THR A 27 7.40 9.45 -16.64
CA THR A 27 6.31 10.35 -17.05
C THR A 27 6.47 11.76 -16.47
N GLN A 28 5.77 12.72 -17.07
CA GLN A 28 5.54 14.03 -16.44
C GLN A 28 4.56 13.86 -15.29
N ILE A 29 4.98 14.16 -14.07
CA ILE A 29 4.19 13.92 -12.87
C ILE A 29 4.38 15.01 -11.83
N VAL A 30 3.30 15.32 -11.12
CA VAL A 30 3.27 16.26 -10.00
C VAL A 30 2.60 15.65 -8.78
N GLY A 31 2.94 16.16 -7.61
CA GLY A 31 2.30 15.80 -6.36
C GLY A 31 1.26 16.84 -5.96
N TYR A 32 0.15 16.38 -5.39
CA TYR A 32 -0.86 17.18 -4.74
C TYR A 32 -1.09 16.71 -3.31
N ASP A 33 -1.11 17.64 -2.36
CA ASP A 33 -1.40 17.36 -0.96
C ASP A 33 -2.26 18.49 -0.37
N LEU A 34 -3.06 18.16 0.64
CA LEU A 34 -3.82 19.16 1.40
C LEU A 34 -2.90 20.08 2.18
N ASN A 35 -1.73 19.59 2.61
CA ASN A 35 -0.67 20.41 3.16
C ASN A 35 0.19 21.01 2.02
N PRO A 36 0.03 22.29 1.70
CA PRO A 36 0.73 22.92 0.57
C PRO A 36 2.26 22.98 0.73
N LYS A 37 2.77 22.80 1.97
CA LYS A 37 4.22 22.72 2.23
C LYS A 37 4.87 21.46 1.66
N LEU A 38 4.09 20.42 1.39
CA LEU A 38 4.57 19.18 0.80
C LEU A 38 4.63 19.22 -0.74
N MET A 39 3.99 20.23 -1.35
CA MET A 39 3.87 20.36 -2.80
C MET A 39 5.01 21.18 -3.41
N ASN A 40 5.45 20.81 -4.59
CA ASN A 40 6.21 21.69 -5.47
C ASN A 40 5.23 22.53 -6.31
N LYS A 41 4.80 23.68 -5.78
CA LYS A 41 3.83 24.59 -6.42
C LYS A 41 4.26 25.06 -7.79
N ARG A 42 5.56 25.38 -7.99
CA ARG A 42 6.10 25.83 -9.30
C ARG A 42 5.90 24.74 -10.35
N LYS A 43 6.32 23.52 -10.06
CA LYS A 43 6.15 22.37 -10.95
C LYS A 43 4.68 22.02 -11.17
N PHE A 44 3.83 22.10 -10.14
CA PHE A 44 2.40 21.86 -10.26
C PHE A 44 1.76 22.84 -11.24
N ASN A 45 2.08 24.13 -11.12
CA ASN A 45 1.54 25.18 -11.98
C ASN A 45 2.07 25.07 -13.41
N SER A 46 3.33 24.70 -13.65
CA SER A 46 3.88 24.54 -15.00
C SER A 46 3.19 23.45 -15.82
N LEU A 47 2.64 22.42 -15.14
CA LEU A 47 1.93 21.32 -15.79
C LEU A 47 0.40 21.45 -15.71
N LYS A 48 -0.14 22.58 -15.20
CA LYS A 48 -1.57 22.74 -14.93
C LYS A 48 -2.44 22.55 -16.18
N LYS A 49 -1.97 23.03 -17.34
CA LYS A 49 -2.70 22.98 -18.62
C LYS A 49 -2.74 21.60 -19.28
N LEU A 50 -1.89 20.65 -18.84
CA LEU A 50 -1.86 19.31 -19.42
C LEU A 50 -3.02 18.47 -18.91
N GLU A 51 -3.56 17.59 -19.75
CA GLU A 51 -4.56 16.61 -19.37
C GLU A 51 -4.00 15.65 -18.32
N THR A 52 -4.85 15.20 -17.39
CA THR A 52 -4.45 14.23 -16.37
C THR A 52 -4.70 12.82 -16.87
N ARG A 53 -3.64 12.06 -17.10
CA ARG A 53 -3.73 10.66 -17.51
C ARG A 53 -4.01 9.75 -16.30
N PHE A 54 -3.11 9.74 -15.33
CA PHE A 54 -3.27 8.96 -14.09
C PHE A 54 -3.47 9.87 -12.88
N LEU A 55 -4.41 9.46 -12.01
CA LEU A 55 -4.55 9.96 -10.65
C LEU A 55 -4.16 8.86 -9.67
N HIS A 56 -2.97 8.97 -9.09
CA HIS A 56 -2.42 8.02 -8.12
C HIS A 56 -2.85 8.40 -6.71
N ILE A 57 -3.63 7.57 -6.05
CA ILE A 57 -4.19 7.83 -4.71
C ILE A 57 -3.30 7.18 -3.64
N CYS A 58 -2.71 8.01 -2.78
CA CYS A 58 -1.82 7.62 -1.67
C CYS A 58 -2.27 8.22 -0.33
N ILE A 59 -3.56 8.46 -0.15
CA ILE A 59 -4.13 8.98 1.11
C ILE A 59 -4.58 7.82 2.02
N PRO A 60 -4.57 7.98 3.36
CA PRO A 60 -5.07 6.97 4.29
C PRO A 60 -6.55 6.66 4.04
N PHE A 61 -6.93 5.38 4.19
CA PHE A 61 -8.33 4.97 4.18
C PHE A 61 -9.04 5.50 5.45
N LYS A 62 -10.10 6.28 5.25
CA LYS A 62 -10.94 6.85 6.31
C LYS A 62 -12.38 6.93 5.81
N LYS A 63 -13.35 7.18 6.71
CA LYS A 63 -14.79 7.29 6.41
C LYS A 63 -15.14 8.07 5.13
N ASN A 64 -14.37 9.10 4.80
CA ASN A 64 -14.61 9.93 3.60
C ASN A 64 -13.73 9.55 2.40
N PHE A 65 -13.08 8.39 2.39
CA PHE A 65 -12.12 8.01 1.35
C PHE A 65 -12.73 8.04 -0.05
N GLU A 66 -13.85 7.35 -0.26
CA GLU A 66 -14.54 7.31 -1.57
C GLU A 66 -15.00 8.71 -2.02
N LYS A 67 -15.60 9.48 -1.09
CA LYS A 67 -16.03 10.87 -1.38
C LYS A 67 -14.84 11.75 -1.82
N ASN A 68 -13.70 11.59 -1.16
CA ASN A 68 -12.49 12.33 -1.52
C ASN A 68 -11.99 11.96 -2.92
N ILE A 69 -11.97 10.66 -3.26
CA ILE A 69 -11.58 10.22 -4.62
C ILE A 69 -12.51 10.81 -5.67
N ILE A 70 -13.82 10.76 -5.46
CA ILE A 70 -14.81 11.36 -6.38
C ILE A 70 -14.56 12.86 -6.55
N ASN A 71 -14.29 13.58 -5.46
CA ASN A 71 -13.98 15.01 -5.51
C ASN A 71 -12.67 15.30 -6.27
N PHE A 72 -11.63 14.49 -6.06
CA PHE A 72 -10.38 14.61 -6.82
C PHE A 72 -10.59 14.25 -8.30
N THR A 73 -11.43 13.27 -8.61
CA THR A 73 -11.79 12.92 -9.99
C THR A 73 -12.44 14.10 -10.70
N ARG A 74 -13.42 14.74 -10.07
CA ARG A 74 -14.07 15.96 -10.60
C ARG A 74 -13.11 17.12 -10.77
N LYS A 75 -12.17 17.28 -9.84
CA LYS A 75 -11.19 18.39 -9.84
C LYS A 75 -10.13 18.23 -10.93
N PHE A 76 -9.62 17.01 -11.13
CA PHE A 76 -8.46 16.77 -11.98
C PHE A 76 -8.78 16.07 -13.30
N LEU A 77 -10.00 15.61 -13.49
CA LEU A 77 -10.52 14.95 -14.70
C LEU A 77 -9.55 13.88 -15.25
N PRO A 78 -9.13 12.89 -14.44
CA PRO A 78 -8.18 11.89 -14.88
C PRO A 78 -8.81 10.90 -15.85
N GLN A 79 -7.96 10.29 -16.69
CA GLN A 79 -8.38 9.19 -17.56
C GLN A 79 -8.39 7.84 -16.82
N ILE A 80 -7.54 7.67 -15.80
CA ILE A 80 -7.40 6.43 -15.00
C ILE A 80 -7.13 6.82 -13.56
N ILE A 81 -7.76 6.12 -12.61
CA ILE A 81 -7.42 6.20 -11.17
C ILE A 81 -6.62 4.96 -10.79
N VAL A 82 -5.57 5.15 -9.96
CA VAL A 82 -4.81 4.06 -9.36
C VAL A 82 -4.74 4.24 -7.86
N ILE A 83 -5.31 3.31 -7.11
CA ILE A 83 -5.32 3.34 -5.64
C ILE A 83 -4.11 2.55 -5.12
N HIS A 84 -3.22 3.22 -4.38
CA HIS A 84 -2.02 2.63 -3.77
C HIS A 84 -2.14 2.39 -2.27
N SER A 85 -3.14 2.96 -1.64
CA SER A 85 -3.43 2.81 -0.22
C SER A 85 -3.93 1.40 0.11
N THR A 86 -3.73 0.96 1.35
CA THR A 86 -4.51 -0.16 1.88
C THR A 86 -5.93 0.32 2.15
N ILE A 87 -6.91 -0.40 1.68
CA ILE A 87 -8.33 -0.04 1.72
C ILE A 87 -9.17 -1.21 2.21
N GLU A 88 -10.38 -0.92 2.67
CA GLU A 88 -11.37 -1.92 3.00
C GLU A 88 -11.73 -2.75 1.76
N PRO A 89 -11.92 -4.07 1.89
CA PRO A 89 -12.37 -4.91 0.78
C PRO A 89 -13.65 -4.37 0.13
N TYR A 90 -13.77 -4.57 -1.18
CA TYR A 90 -14.85 -4.07 -2.05
C TYR A 90 -14.83 -2.56 -2.34
N THR A 91 -13.92 -1.78 -1.78
CA THR A 91 -13.84 -0.33 -2.02
C THR A 91 -13.61 0.00 -3.49
N THR A 92 -12.72 -0.72 -4.18
CA THR A 92 -12.45 -0.48 -5.61
C THR A 92 -13.69 -0.74 -6.46
N LYS A 93 -14.42 -1.82 -6.16
CA LYS A 93 -15.69 -2.13 -6.86
C LYS A 93 -16.71 -1.04 -6.63
N LYS A 94 -16.95 -0.61 -5.38
CA LYS A 94 -17.87 0.49 -5.06
C LYS A 94 -17.53 1.79 -5.79
N LEU A 95 -16.24 2.09 -5.92
CA LEU A 95 -15.77 3.25 -6.68
C LEU A 95 -16.00 3.07 -8.19
N GLN A 96 -15.73 1.87 -8.73
CA GLN A 96 -15.96 1.58 -10.14
C GLN A 96 -17.43 1.69 -10.53
N ASP A 97 -18.36 1.25 -9.65
CA ASP A 97 -19.81 1.35 -9.88
C ASP A 97 -20.31 2.83 -9.95
N ARG A 98 -19.51 3.78 -9.44
CA ARG A 98 -19.83 5.22 -9.37
C ARG A 98 -19.05 6.11 -10.35
N LEU A 99 -18.08 5.54 -11.07
CA LEU A 99 -17.15 6.29 -11.92
C LEU A 99 -17.12 5.72 -13.33
N GLU A 100 -17.24 6.59 -14.32
CA GLU A 100 -17.20 6.25 -15.75
C GLU A 100 -15.76 6.11 -16.30
N ILE A 101 -14.76 6.12 -15.44
CA ILE A 101 -13.36 5.93 -15.77
C ILE A 101 -12.81 4.73 -15.03
N PRO A 102 -11.80 4.02 -15.59
CA PRO A 102 -11.27 2.82 -14.97
C PRO A 102 -10.56 3.11 -13.65
N VAL A 103 -10.84 2.27 -12.63
CA VAL A 103 -10.20 2.29 -11.31
C VAL A 103 -9.33 1.05 -11.16
N ILE A 104 -8.03 1.25 -11.03
CA ILE A 104 -7.03 0.22 -10.77
C ILE A 104 -6.73 0.19 -9.26
N TYR A 105 -6.77 -0.97 -8.66
CA TYR A 105 -6.20 -1.19 -7.33
C TYR A 105 -4.79 -1.74 -7.45
N SER A 106 -3.83 -1.12 -6.79
CA SER A 106 -2.43 -1.54 -6.79
C SER A 106 -1.74 -1.14 -5.49
N ALA A 107 -2.08 -1.86 -4.41
CA ALA A 107 -1.55 -1.60 -3.08
C ALA A 107 -0.02 -1.59 -3.03
N THR A 108 0.52 -0.72 -2.19
CA THR A 108 1.96 -0.63 -1.98
C THR A 108 2.38 -1.60 -0.87
N ARG A 109 3.53 -2.26 -1.08
CA ARG A 109 4.23 -3.08 -0.09
C ARG A 109 5.62 -2.52 0.12
N GLY A 110 6.13 -2.62 1.33
CA GLY A 110 7.47 -2.17 1.67
C GLY A 110 7.54 -1.51 3.04
N VAL A 111 8.78 -1.28 3.49
CA VAL A 111 9.09 -0.61 4.75
C VAL A 111 9.24 0.90 4.51
N HIS A 112 8.61 1.74 5.29
CA HIS A 112 8.56 3.20 5.07
C HIS A 112 9.95 3.82 4.91
N LYS A 113 10.91 3.49 5.76
CA LYS A 113 12.28 4.04 5.70
C LYS A 113 13.02 3.72 4.39
N ARG A 114 12.63 2.66 3.68
CA ARG A 114 13.24 2.23 2.41
C ARG A 114 12.24 2.10 1.26
N MET A 115 11.05 2.69 1.39
CA MET A 115 9.92 2.55 0.46
C MET A 115 10.31 2.70 -1.01
N PHE A 116 11.17 3.65 -1.36
CA PHE A 116 11.62 3.85 -2.74
C PHE A 116 12.33 2.61 -3.32
N PHE A 117 13.19 1.96 -2.53
CA PHE A 117 13.87 0.74 -2.95
C PHE A 117 12.91 -0.44 -3.05
N ASP A 118 12.00 -0.56 -2.08
CA ASP A 118 11.01 -1.64 -2.05
C ASP A 118 10.01 -1.52 -3.21
N LEU A 119 9.60 -0.32 -3.60
CA LEU A 119 8.78 -0.08 -4.80
C LEU A 119 9.43 -0.57 -6.11
N LYS A 120 10.76 -0.52 -6.20
CA LYS A 120 11.53 -1.03 -7.35
C LYS A 120 11.78 -2.54 -7.27
N ARG A 121 11.99 -3.05 -6.06
CA ARG A 121 12.40 -4.42 -5.79
C ARG A 121 11.25 -5.41 -5.96
N TYR A 122 10.05 -5.04 -5.46
CA TYR A 122 8.91 -5.95 -5.46
C TYR A 122 8.09 -5.84 -6.74
N THR A 123 7.61 -6.99 -7.22
CA THR A 123 6.59 -7.01 -8.26
C THR A 123 5.37 -6.23 -7.79
N LYS A 124 4.92 -5.27 -8.57
CA LYS A 124 3.74 -4.45 -8.28
C LYS A 124 2.49 -5.21 -8.75
N PHE A 125 1.76 -5.78 -7.80
CA PHE A 125 0.47 -6.41 -8.09
C PHE A 125 -0.58 -5.33 -8.36
N TYR A 126 -1.47 -5.60 -9.29
CA TYR A 126 -2.59 -4.73 -9.58
C TYR A 126 -3.81 -5.54 -10.04
N ALA A 127 -4.98 -4.93 -9.90
CA ALA A 127 -6.23 -5.48 -10.40
C ALA A 127 -7.15 -4.37 -10.89
N ILE A 128 -8.02 -4.70 -11.81
CA ILE A 128 -9.07 -3.84 -12.35
C ILE A 128 -10.31 -4.69 -12.57
N GLU A 129 -11.49 -4.15 -12.31
CA GLU A 129 -12.74 -4.85 -12.56
C GLU A 129 -12.96 -5.07 -14.05
N LYS A 130 -13.50 -6.25 -14.41
CA LYS A 130 -13.77 -6.59 -15.82
C LYS A 130 -14.79 -5.66 -16.45
N VAL A 131 -15.73 -5.14 -15.65
CA VAL A 131 -16.78 -4.20 -16.05
C VAL A 131 -16.29 -2.75 -16.16
N ALA A 132 -15.04 -2.45 -15.78
CA ALA A 132 -14.49 -1.12 -15.85
C ALA A 132 -14.42 -0.62 -17.32
N PRO A 133 -14.77 0.65 -17.57
CA PRO A 133 -14.64 1.20 -18.92
C PRO A 133 -13.20 1.09 -19.40
N ARG A 134 -13.00 0.62 -20.64
CA ARG A 134 -11.67 0.48 -21.26
C ARG A 134 -10.64 -0.25 -20.39
N ALA A 135 -11.08 -1.28 -19.64
CA ALA A 135 -10.24 -2.02 -18.67
C ALA A 135 -8.93 -2.53 -19.25
N GLU A 136 -8.96 -3.06 -20.47
CA GLU A 136 -7.75 -3.59 -21.10
C GLU A 136 -6.75 -2.47 -21.47
N TRP A 137 -7.26 -1.37 -22.03
CA TRP A 137 -6.43 -0.20 -22.32
C TRP A 137 -5.80 0.37 -21.04
N ALA A 138 -6.57 0.49 -19.96
CA ALA A 138 -6.08 0.98 -18.68
C ALA A 138 -4.99 0.05 -18.11
N SER A 139 -5.20 -1.28 -18.18
CA SER A 139 -4.22 -2.28 -17.78
C SER A 139 -2.90 -2.13 -18.55
N LYS A 140 -2.96 -2.14 -19.89
CA LYS A 140 -1.77 -1.99 -20.76
C LYS A 140 -1.06 -0.64 -20.52
N THR A 141 -1.81 0.43 -20.32
CA THR A 141 -1.25 1.76 -20.05
C THR A 141 -0.52 1.79 -18.71
N TYR A 142 -1.11 1.17 -17.67
CA TYR A 142 -0.48 1.06 -16.35
C TYR A 142 0.78 0.19 -16.38
N GLU A 143 0.74 -0.97 -17.03
CA GLU A 143 1.90 -1.85 -17.19
C GLU A 143 3.05 -1.14 -17.91
N LYS A 144 2.74 -0.42 -19.00
CA LYS A 144 3.73 0.39 -19.74
C LYS A 144 4.38 1.44 -18.85
N LEU A 145 3.60 2.16 -18.03
CA LEU A 145 4.12 3.12 -17.07
C LEU A 145 5.04 2.46 -16.05
N MET A 146 4.61 1.35 -15.43
CA MET A 146 5.43 0.64 -14.44
C MET A 146 6.73 0.11 -15.06
N LYS A 147 6.66 -0.47 -16.26
CA LYS A 147 7.84 -0.96 -17.02
C LYS A 147 8.82 0.17 -17.31
N SER A 148 8.35 1.36 -17.72
CA SER A 148 9.22 2.52 -17.96
C SER A 148 9.93 3.03 -16.70
N CYS A 149 9.38 2.72 -15.52
CA CYS A 149 9.98 3.01 -14.22
C CYS A 149 10.86 1.86 -13.68
N GLY A 150 11.03 0.77 -14.44
CA GLY A 150 11.80 -0.41 -14.05
C GLY A 150 11.09 -1.30 -13.02
N VAL A 151 9.76 -1.28 -12.98
CA VAL A 151 8.95 -2.05 -12.04
C VAL A 151 8.22 -3.18 -12.77
N LYS A 152 8.38 -4.42 -12.30
CA LYS A 152 7.61 -5.57 -12.78
C LYS A 152 6.17 -5.48 -12.24
N THR A 153 5.20 -5.87 -13.06
CA THR A 153 3.79 -5.93 -12.69
C THR A 153 3.24 -7.34 -12.77
N LYS A 154 2.22 -7.63 -11.95
CA LYS A 154 1.42 -8.85 -12.05
C LYS A 154 -0.05 -8.51 -11.83
N LYS A 155 -0.88 -8.81 -12.83
CA LYS A 155 -2.33 -8.64 -12.76
C LYS A 155 -2.98 -9.77 -11.98
N LEU A 156 -3.91 -9.46 -11.08
CA LEU A 156 -4.83 -10.41 -10.45
C LEU A 156 -6.19 -10.36 -11.12
N SER A 157 -7.01 -11.37 -10.85
CA SER A 157 -8.31 -11.57 -11.50
C SER A 157 -9.33 -10.46 -11.22
N ASN A 158 -9.32 -9.89 -10.00
CA ASN A 158 -10.21 -8.83 -9.57
C ASN A 158 -9.59 -8.02 -8.40
N SER A 159 -10.16 -6.86 -8.11
CA SER A 159 -9.67 -5.96 -7.06
C SER A 159 -9.87 -6.52 -5.67
N VAL A 160 -10.99 -7.20 -5.42
CA VAL A 160 -11.34 -7.75 -4.10
C VAL A 160 -10.29 -8.76 -3.65
N THR A 161 -9.84 -9.65 -4.54
CA THR A 161 -8.76 -10.59 -4.24
C THR A 161 -7.48 -9.86 -3.79
N LEU A 162 -7.11 -8.77 -4.47
CA LEU A 162 -5.90 -8.02 -4.11
C LEU A 162 -6.08 -7.20 -2.83
N GLU A 163 -7.27 -6.69 -2.56
CA GLU A 163 -7.62 -5.97 -1.33
C GLU A 163 -7.47 -6.89 -0.12
N PHE A 164 -8.06 -8.10 -0.17
CA PHE A 164 -7.85 -9.12 0.86
C PHE A 164 -6.40 -9.56 0.97
N ALA A 165 -5.72 -9.81 -0.16
CA ALA A 165 -4.32 -10.23 -0.16
C ALA A 165 -3.43 -9.20 0.53
N LYS A 166 -3.67 -7.89 0.32
CA LYS A 166 -2.91 -6.83 0.99
C LYS A 166 -3.10 -6.88 2.51
N ILE A 167 -4.30 -7.12 3.00
CA ILE A 167 -4.58 -7.14 4.44
C ILE A 167 -4.11 -8.47 5.05
N ILE A 168 -4.52 -9.60 4.48
CA ILE A 168 -4.29 -10.92 5.08
C ILE A 168 -2.86 -11.41 4.85
N CYS A 169 -2.40 -11.43 3.58
CA CYS A 169 -1.12 -12.06 3.25
C CYS A 169 0.09 -11.18 3.53
N ASP A 170 -0.09 -9.87 3.69
CA ASP A 170 1.01 -8.93 3.98
C ASP A 170 0.91 -8.40 5.41
N THR A 171 -0.08 -7.58 5.71
CA THR A 171 -0.14 -6.83 6.97
C THR A 171 -0.46 -7.73 8.17
N THR A 172 -1.51 -8.54 8.07
CA THR A 172 -1.94 -9.42 9.18
C THR A 172 -0.92 -10.53 9.43
N TYR A 173 -0.39 -11.13 8.37
CA TYR A 173 0.65 -12.16 8.51
C TYR A 173 1.88 -11.61 9.25
N TYR A 174 2.32 -10.41 8.90
CA TYR A 174 3.41 -9.74 9.62
C TYR A 174 3.06 -9.48 11.10
N GLY A 175 1.82 -9.07 11.38
CA GLY A 175 1.31 -8.90 12.74
C GLY A 175 1.36 -10.20 13.55
N TRP A 176 0.96 -11.32 12.97
CA TRP A 176 1.02 -12.63 13.62
C TRP A 176 2.46 -13.06 13.95
N LEU A 177 3.41 -12.81 13.06
CA LEU A 177 4.83 -13.10 13.34
C LEU A 177 5.33 -12.33 14.57
N ILE A 178 4.97 -11.05 14.69
CA ILE A 178 5.33 -10.24 15.87
C ILE A 178 4.60 -10.73 17.11
N CYS A 179 3.30 -11.05 17.03
CA CYS A 179 2.55 -11.59 18.15
C CYS A 179 3.15 -12.92 18.65
N TYR A 180 3.61 -13.77 17.75
CA TYR A 180 4.28 -15.00 18.15
C TYR A 180 5.62 -14.71 18.84
N ALA A 181 6.38 -13.72 18.39
CA ALA A 181 7.58 -13.27 19.09
C ALA A 181 7.25 -12.70 20.49
N GLN A 182 6.17 -11.93 20.61
CA GLN A 182 5.70 -11.43 21.91
C GLN A 182 5.33 -12.57 22.87
N LEU A 183 4.57 -13.56 22.38
CA LEU A 183 4.21 -14.75 23.16
C LEU A 183 5.43 -15.53 23.61
N SER A 184 6.35 -15.83 22.69
CA SER A 184 7.57 -16.57 23.02
C SER A 184 8.45 -15.82 24.04
N ASN A 185 8.52 -14.48 23.92
CA ASN A 185 9.21 -13.65 24.91
C ASN A 185 8.54 -13.71 26.30
N GLN A 186 7.22 -13.70 26.38
CA GLN A 186 6.51 -13.85 27.67
C GLN A 186 6.84 -15.19 28.33
N ILE A 187 6.93 -16.27 27.54
CA ILE A 187 7.28 -17.59 28.03
C ILE A 187 8.72 -17.62 28.55
N THR A 188 9.68 -17.04 27.79
CA THR A 188 11.10 -17.02 28.23
C THR A 188 11.30 -16.20 29.49
N VAL A 189 10.67 -15.04 29.60
CA VAL A 189 10.73 -14.19 30.81
C VAL A 189 10.18 -14.93 32.02
N LYS A 190 9.00 -15.57 31.89
CA LYS A 190 8.40 -16.35 32.98
C LYS A 190 9.30 -17.47 33.47
N ASN A 191 10.04 -18.11 32.58
CA ASN A 191 10.91 -19.27 32.90
C ASN A 191 12.39 -18.89 33.07
N LYS A 192 12.77 -17.62 33.05
CA LYS A 192 14.13 -17.10 33.16
C LYS A 192 15.08 -17.68 32.08
N ILE A 193 14.58 -17.86 30.85
CA ILE A 193 15.33 -18.40 29.71
C ILE A 193 15.80 -17.23 28.84
N ASN A 194 16.99 -17.34 28.26
CA ASN A 194 17.47 -16.38 27.28
C ASN A 194 16.70 -16.52 25.96
N TYR A 195 16.08 -15.45 25.51
CA TYR A 195 15.23 -15.42 24.30
C TYR A 195 16.03 -15.75 23.03
N ASP A 196 17.19 -15.15 22.87
CA ASP A 196 18.00 -15.33 21.67
C ASP A 196 18.62 -16.72 21.60
N GLU A 197 19.06 -17.25 22.74
CA GLU A 197 19.56 -18.63 22.86
C GLU A 197 18.45 -19.63 22.49
N MET A 198 17.26 -19.48 23.04
CA MET A 198 16.12 -20.34 22.69
C MET A 198 15.81 -20.29 21.18
N TRP A 199 15.83 -19.10 20.57
CA TRP A 199 15.55 -18.96 19.15
C TRP A 199 16.66 -19.46 18.24
N SER A 200 17.92 -19.58 18.73
CA SER A 200 19.03 -20.16 17.97
C SER A 200 18.76 -21.61 17.57
N PHE A 201 17.96 -22.33 18.35
CA PHE A 201 17.51 -23.69 18.01
C PHE A 201 16.77 -23.77 16.66
N ALA A 202 16.08 -22.70 16.26
CA ALA A 202 15.34 -22.65 15.00
C ALA A 202 16.13 -22.05 13.83
N GLU A 203 17.34 -21.53 14.07
CA GLU A 203 18.12 -20.83 13.03
C GLU A 203 18.45 -21.71 11.84
N GLU A 204 18.84 -22.95 12.07
CA GLU A 204 19.17 -23.91 11.03
C GLU A 204 17.93 -24.23 10.19
N ILE A 205 16.79 -24.49 10.85
CA ILE A 205 15.51 -24.73 10.17
C ILE A 205 15.12 -23.52 9.32
N HIS A 206 15.29 -22.31 9.84
CA HIS A 206 15.00 -21.06 9.10
C HIS A 206 15.90 -20.89 7.90
N LYS A 207 17.18 -21.26 8.00
CA LYS A 207 18.14 -21.19 6.93
C LYS A 207 17.80 -22.15 5.78
N PHE A 208 17.40 -23.37 6.08
CA PHE A 208 17.07 -24.38 5.06
C PHE A 208 15.65 -24.26 4.49
N LEU A 209 14.67 -23.95 5.30
CA LEU A 209 13.27 -23.83 4.87
C LEU A 209 12.88 -22.43 4.36
N GLY A 210 13.73 -21.43 4.55
CA GLY A 210 13.64 -20.11 3.90
C GLY A 210 12.46 -19.20 4.28
N ASN A 211 11.49 -19.66 5.09
CA ASN A 211 10.22 -18.95 5.29
C ASN A 211 9.81 -18.71 6.75
N ARG A 212 10.74 -18.81 7.68
CA ARG A 212 10.48 -18.61 9.11
C ARG A 212 11.32 -17.48 9.69
N PRO A 213 11.03 -16.21 9.35
CA PRO A 213 11.82 -15.10 9.86
C PRO A 213 11.71 -15.05 11.37
N LYS A 214 12.85 -14.88 12.05
CA LYS A 214 12.87 -14.51 13.47
C LYS A 214 12.29 -13.10 13.59
N MET A 215 11.31 -12.96 14.45
CA MET A 215 10.74 -11.67 14.80
C MET A 215 11.15 -11.32 16.22
N HIS A 216 11.25 -10.04 16.50
CA HIS A 216 11.57 -9.56 17.84
C HIS A 216 10.29 -9.07 18.53
N PRO A 217 10.09 -9.42 19.82
CA PRO A 217 8.92 -8.96 20.55
C PRO A 217 9.02 -7.45 20.78
N GLY A 218 7.90 -6.76 20.70
CA GLY A 218 7.83 -5.33 20.92
C GLY A 218 6.45 -4.79 20.59
N TYR A 219 6.17 -3.57 21.01
CA TYR A 219 4.92 -2.90 20.67
C TYR A 219 4.83 -2.65 19.16
N ILE A 220 3.74 -3.10 18.55
CA ILE A 220 3.42 -2.83 17.15
C ILE A 220 2.81 -1.43 17.08
N GLY A 221 3.66 -0.44 16.81
CA GLY A 221 3.24 0.94 16.63
C GLY A 221 3.00 1.33 15.18
N GLY A 222 2.85 2.63 14.95
CA GLY A 222 2.64 3.18 13.62
C GLY A 222 1.23 2.94 13.07
N HIS A 223 1.08 3.12 11.76
CA HIS A 223 -0.23 3.16 11.10
C HIS A 223 -0.44 2.03 10.07
N CYS A 224 0.45 1.02 10.06
CA CYS A 224 0.36 -0.06 9.06
C CYS A 224 -0.37 -1.30 9.59
N VAL A 225 0.12 -1.91 10.70
CA VAL A 225 -0.42 -3.20 11.14
C VAL A 225 -1.75 -3.02 11.86
N ILE A 226 -1.75 -2.37 13.01
CA ILE A 226 -2.92 -2.31 13.89
C ILE A 226 -4.11 -1.61 13.22
N PRO A 227 -3.97 -0.42 12.59
CA PRO A 227 -5.12 0.22 11.92
C PRO A 227 -5.69 -0.58 10.74
N ASN A 228 -4.85 -1.37 10.06
CA ASN A 228 -5.33 -2.17 8.95
C ASN A 228 -6.11 -3.42 9.39
N LEU A 229 -5.96 -3.87 10.64
CA LEU A 229 -6.79 -4.95 11.19
C LEU A 229 -8.25 -4.51 11.36
N ASP A 230 -8.51 -3.22 11.53
CA ASP A 230 -9.86 -2.66 11.63
C ASP A 230 -10.62 -2.64 10.28
N LEU A 231 -9.92 -2.91 9.17
CA LEU A 231 -10.51 -2.96 7.84
C LEU A 231 -11.30 -4.25 7.57
N ILE A 232 -11.11 -5.27 8.42
CA ILE A 232 -11.86 -6.53 8.36
C ILE A 232 -12.41 -6.82 9.75
N ASN A 233 -13.72 -6.88 9.89
CA ASN A 233 -14.37 -7.27 11.15
C ASN A 233 -14.20 -8.77 11.39
N ASN A 234 -13.26 -9.14 12.26
CA ASN A 234 -12.97 -10.55 12.57
C ASN A 234 -12.36 -10.69 13.97
N GLN A 235 -13.00 -11.45 14.83
CA GLN A 235 -12.58 -11.67 16.22
C GLN A 235 -11.17 -12.26 16.35
N THR A 236 -10.74 -13.11 15.41
CA THR A 236 -9.38 -13.68 15.41
C THR A 236 -8.34 -12.61 15.17
N LEU A 237 -8.62 -11.62 14.31
CA LEU A 237 -7.72 -10.50 14.08
C LEU A 237 -7.63 -9.57 15.30
N ASP A 238 -8.68 -9.46 16.09
CA ASP A 238 -8.67 -8.69 17.33
C ASP A 238 -7.72 -9.29 18.39
N THR A 239 -7.38 -10.56 18.27
CA THR A 239 -6.37 -11.19 19.13
C THR A 239 -4.99 -10.52 18.98
N ILE A 240 -4.63 -10.07 17.78
CA ILE A 240 -3.36 -9.33 17.55
C ILE A 240 -3.37 -8.03 18.34
N LYS A 241 -4.46 -7.26 18.29
CA LYS A 241 -4.61 -6.00 19.04
C LYS A 241 -4.52 -6.25 20.54
N LYS A 242 -5.23 -7.30 21.01
CA LYS A 242 -5.27 -7.69 22.42
C LYS A 242 -3.90 -8.11 22.96
N LEU A 243 -3.12 -8.87 22.18
CA LEU A 243 -1.75 -9.20 22.53
C LEU A 243 -0.85 -7.97 22.48
N ASN A 244 -0.97 -7.15 21.45
CA ASN A 244 -0.16 -5.95 21.28
C ASN A 244 -0.36 -4.94 22.42
N SER A 245 -1.58 -4.81 22.95
CA SER A 245 -1.88 -3.90 24.07
C SER A 245 -1.09 -4.23 25.33
N GLN A 246 -0.66 -5.50 25.52
CA GLN A 246 0.18 -5.92 26.64
C GLN A 246 1.64 -5.39 26.55
N TYR A 247 2.03 -4.90 25.37
CA TYR A 247 3.35 -4.31 25.08
C TYR A 247 3.30 -2.78 25.00
N LEU A 248 2.16 -2.15 25.27
CA LEU A 248 2.13 -0.71 25.56
C LEU A 248 3.06 -0.46 26.76
N LYS A 249 4.05 0.42 26.61
CA LYS A 249 4.97 0.76 27.68
C LYS A 249 4.18 1.12 28.92
N LYS A 250 4.48 0.40 30.00
CA LYS A 250 4.17 0.84 31.34
C LYS A 250 5.00 2.07 31.67
#